data_dc4d2cfb17da2e14db9966aee9e32392
#
_entry.id   dc4d2cfb17da2e14db9966aee9e32392
#
_cell.length_a   1.000
_cell.length_b   1.000
_cell.length_c   1.000
_cell.angle_alpha   90.00
_cell.angle_beta   90.00
_cell.angle_gamma   90.00
#
_symmetry.space_group_name_H-M   'P 1'
#
loop_
_entity.id
_entity.type
_entity.pdbx_description
1 polymer ?
#
loop_
_entity_poly.entity_id
_entity_poly.type
_entity_poly.pdbx_seq_one_letter_code
_entity_poly.pdbx_strand_id
1 'polypeptide(L)'
;MPISPKLRALISSAWDDGSPCLLATAGPNGPNISPKGSMIVYDDEHLAYWERSKRQALENLGHDLRVAVIYANFKAQRDGVLESGFLRFYGTAALHESGPLREAIFAKLLPREQTHAGADKGIGVLIRIERAADVRGKPLP
;
A
#
# COMPACT_ATOMS: atom_id res chain seq x y z
N MET A 1 14.12 7.22 -2.77
CA MET A 1 13.40 7.33 -4.06
C MET A 1 12.31 8.36 -3.92
N PRO A 2 12.40 9.50 -4.60
CA PRO A 2 11.34 10.51 -4.51
C PRO A 2 10.07 10.01 -5.20
N ILE A 3 8.93 10.26 -4.56
CA ILE A 3 7.62 9.93 -5.10
C ILE A 3 6.91 11.25 -5.41
N SER A 4 6.49 11.43 -6.66
CA SER A 4 5.88 12.69 -7.09
C SER A 4 4.60 12.98 -6.30
N PRO A 5 4.26 14.26 -6.07
CA PRO A 5 2.98 14.62 -5.46
C PRO A 5 1.77 14.04 -6.20
N LYS A 6 1.85 13.97 -7.53
CA LYS A 6 0.80 13.37 -8.36
C LYS A 6 0.58 11.89 -8.02
N LEU A 7 1.64 11.10 -7.96
CA LEU A 7 1.54 9.68 -7.64
C LEU A 7 1.08 9.45 -6.20
N ARG A 8 1.57 10.27 -5.28
CA ARG A 8 1.12 10.24 -3.88
C ARG A 8 -0.39 10.44 -3.78
N ALA A 9 -0.92 11.44 -4.49
CA ALA A 9 -2.36 11.73 -4.50
C ALA A 9 -3.17 10.58 -5.12
N LEU A 10 -2.69 10.02 -6.23
CA LEU A 10 -3.37 8.91 -6.91
C LEU A 10 -3.46 7.67 -6.01
N ILE A 11 -2.40 7.32 -5.31
CA ILE A 11 -2.40 6.18 -4.40
C ILE A 11 -3.36 6.44 -3.22
N SER A 12 -3.36 7.65 -2.67
CA SER A 12 -4.28 8.00 -1.56
C SER A 12 -5.74 7.90 -1.97
N SER A 13 -6.09 8.24 -3.21
CA SER A 13 -7.48 8.19 -3.70
C SER A 13 -7.83 6.87 -4.40
N ALA A 14 -6.93 5.91 -4.43
CA ALA A 14 -7.06 4.70 -5.24
C ALA A 14 -8.36 3.92 -4.97
N TRP A 15 -8.72 3.73 -3.71
CA TRP A 15 -9.94 3.03 -3.35
C TRP A 15 -11.18 3.76 -3.86
N ASP A 16 -11.25 5.07 -3.64
CA ASP A 16 -12.39 5.89 -4.06
C ASP A 16 -12.51 5.96 -5.59
N ASP A 17 -11.38 5.87 -6.30
CA ASP A 17 -11.32 5.87 -7.76
C ASP A 17 -11.65 4.50 -8.37
N GLY A 18 -11.92 3.49 -7.55
CA GLY A 18 -12.18 2.14 -8.05
C GLY A 18 -10.93 1.38 -8.51
N SER A 19 -9.74 1.85 -8.15
CA SER A 19 -8.45 1.26 -8.52
C SER A 19 -7.60 0.99 -7.28
N PRO A 20 -8.08 0.21 -6.30
CA PRO A 20 -7.37 0.01 -5.05
C PRO A 20 -6.02 -0.65 -5.26
N CYS A 21 -5.06 -0.30 -4.42
CA CYS A 21 -3.80 -1.00 -4.38
C CYS A 21 -4.01 -2.44 -3.93
N LEU A 22 -3.34 -3.39 -4.59
CA LEU A 22 -3.38 -4.80 -4.24
C LEU A 22 -2.05 -5.18 -3.60
N LEU A 23 -2.13 -5.87 -2.48
CA LEU A 23 -0.98 -6.36 -1.72
C LEU A 23 -0.82 -7.86 -1.94
N ALA A 24 0.36 -8.27 -2.39
CA ALA A 24 0.73 -9.68 -2.51
C ALA A 24 1.63 -10.06 -1.34
N THR A 25 1.30 -11.19 -0.71
CA THR A 25 2.07 -11.77 0.40
C THR A 25 2.28 -13.26 0.13
N ALA A 26 3.25 -13.87 0.82
CA ALA A 26 3.53 -15.29 0.71
C ALA A 26 3.63 -15.92 2.10
N GLY A 27 3.24 -17.18 2.22
CA GLY A 27 3.29 -17.90 3.48
C GLY A 27 3.10 -19.39 3.28
N PRO A 28 3.05 -20.18 4.39
CA PRO A 28 2.97 -21.64 4.30
C PRO A 28 1.73 -22.17 3.56
N ASN A 29 0.64 -21.39 3.57
CA ASN A 29 -0.60 -21.75 2.89
C ASN A 29 -0.68 -21.16 1.47
N GLY A 30 0.44 -20.67 0.94
CA GLY A 30 0.55 -20.17 -0.41
C GLY A 30 0.49 -18.64 -0.50
N PRO A 31 0.57 -18.11 -1.74
CA PRO A 31 0.48 -16.68 -1.97
C PRO A 31 -0.95 -16.17 -1.74
N ASN A 32 -1.05 -14.90 -1.38
CA ASN A 32 -2.33 -14.22 -1.20
C ASN A 32 -2.27 -12.84 -1.82
N ILE A 33 -3.37 -12.39 -2.39
CA ILE A 33 -3.54 -11.03 -2.92
C ILE A 33 -4.75 -10.42 -2.26
N SER A 34 -4.57 -9.22 -1.68
CA SER A 34 -5.65 -8.50 -0.99
C SER A 34 -5.69 -7.05 -1.42
N PRO A 35 -6.88 -6.50 -1.70
CA PRO A 35 -7.01 -5.04 -1.84
C PRO A 35 -6.84 -4.38 -0.48
N LYS A 36 -6.05 -3.29 -0.46
CA LYS A 36 -5.80 -2.53 0.78
C LYS A 36 -6.28 -1.09 0.58
N GLY A 37 -7.52 -0.84 0.98
CA GLY A 37 -8.16 0.46 0.80
C GLY A 37 -7.52 1.60 1.57
N SER A 38 -6.72 1.30 2.59
CA SER A 38 -6.04 2.30 3.40
C SER A 38 -4.61 2.60 2.93
N MET A 39 -4.15 2.01 1.82
CA MET A 39 -2.78 2.22 1.33
C MET A 39 -2.50 3.68 1.06
N ILE A 40 -1.40 4.17 1.58
CA ILE A 40 -0.90 5.53 1.38
C ILE A 40 0.59 5.51 1.07
N VAL A 41 1.08 6.60 0.50
CA VAL A 41 2.52 6.88 0.46
C VAL A 41 2.87 7.56 1.77
N TYR A 42 3.62 6.88 2.63
CA TYR A 42 3.98 7.38 3.95
C TYR A 42 5.06 8.48 3.84
N ASP A 43 6.11 8.18 3.09
CA ASP A 43 7.18 9.12 2.74
C ASP A 43 7.81 8.68 1.41
N ASP A 44 8.94 9.29 1.02
CA ASP A 44 9.59 8.98 -0.26
C ASP A 44 10.17 7.57 -0.37
N GLU A 45 10.21 6.83 0.73
CA GLU A 45 10.79 5.48 0.77
C GLU A 45 9.83 4.41 1.27
N HIS A 46 8.61 4.81 1.71
CA HIS A 46 7.69 3.88 2.36
C HIS A 46 6.26 4.05 1.87
N LEU A 47 5.60 2.91 1.68
CA LEU A 47 4.15 2.82 1.66
C LEU A 47 3.67 2.41 3.06
N ALA A 48 2.41 2.66 3.37
CA ALA A 48 1.84 2.21 4.62
C ALA A 48 0.35 1.90 4.45
N TYR A 49 -0.17 1.03 5.30
CA TYR A 49 -1.60 0.79 5.36
C TYR A 49 -2.01 0.38 6.78
N TRP A 50 -3.32 0.36 7.01
CA TRP A 50 -3.91 0.02 8.30
C TRP A 50 -4.58 -1.34 8.22
N GLU A 51 -4.05 -2.33 8.95
CA GLU A 51 -4.57 -3.70 8.92
C GLU A 51 -5.68 -3.85 9.93
N ARG A 52 -6.93 -3.98 9.46
CA ARG A 52 -8.11 -4.14 10.29
C ARG A 52 -8.66 -5.56 10.27
N SER A 53 -8.73 -6.20 9.12
CA SER A 53 -9.37 -7.51 8.95
C SER A 53 -8.59 -8.66 9.54
N LYS A 54 -7.27 -8.55 9.62
CA LYS A 54 -6.37 -9.51 10.28
C LYS A 54 -6.57 -10.94 9.79
N ARG A 55 -6.61 -11.10 8.46
CA ARG A 55 -6.82 -12.40 7.81
C ARG A 55 -5.51 -12.93 7.22
N GLN A 56 -5.59 -13.61 6.06
CA GLN A 56 -4.45 -14.33 5.48
C GLN A 56 -3.26 -13.43 5.15
N ALA A 57 -3.47 -12.18 4.75
CA ALA A 57 -2.36 -11.27 4.51
C ALA A 57 -1.52 -11.06 5.77
N LEU A 58 -2.17 -10.83 6.92
CA LEU A 58 -1.47 -10.67 8.19
C LEU A 58 -0.80 -11.97 8.63
N GLU A 59 -1.47 -13.11 8.46
CA GLU A 59 -0.89 -14.43 8.76
C GLU A 59 0.37 -14.65 7.95
N ASN A 60 0.34 -14.38 6.64
CA ASN A 60 1.50 -14.51 5.77
C ASN A 60 2.65 -13.60 6.22
N LEU A 61 2.37 -12.37 6.64
CA LEU A 61 3.41 -11.44 7.13
C LEU A 61 4.09 -11.94 8.40
N GLY A 62 3.43 -12.80 9.17
CA GLY A 62 4.06 -13.47 10.31
C GLY A 62 5.13 -14.48 9.91
N HIS A 63 5.17 -14.90 8.66
CA HIS A 63 6.11 -15.88 8.12
C HIS A 63 7.10 -15.27 7.14
N ASP A 64 6.67 -14.33 6.29
CA ASP A 64 7.50 -13.68 5.28
C ASP A 64 7.08 -12.22 5.17
N LEU A 65 8.00 -11.33 5.49
CA LEU A 65 7.73 -9.88 5.47
C LEU A 65 7.94 -9.24 4.09
N ARG A 66 8.39 -10.01 3.09
CA ARG A 66 8.53 -9.49 1.73
C ARG A 66 7.16 -9.37 1.08
N VAL A 67 6.94 -8.25 0.41
CA VAL A 67 5.65 -7.93 -0.20
C VAL A 67 5.83 -7.35 -1.59
N ALA A 68 4.76 -7.43 -2.38
CA ALA A 68 4.63 -6.66 -3.60
C ALA A 68 3.30 -5.92 -3.55
N VAL A 69 3.30 -4.69 -4.07
CA VAL A 69 2.10 -3.87 -4.18
C VAL A 69 1.95 -3.46 -5.63
N ILE A 70 0.76 -3.57 -6.17
CA ILE A 70 0.44 -3.04 -7.50
C ILE A 70 -0.62 -1.96 -7.36
N TYR A 71 -0.39 -0.83 -8.03
CA TYR A 71 -1.38 0.19 -8.28
C TYR A 71 -1.70 0.17 -9.77
N ALA A 72 -2.92 -0.23 -10.13
CA ALA A 72 -3.36 -0.31 -11.52
C ALA A 72 -4.50 0.67 -11.75
N ASN A 73 -4.33 1.57 -12.74
CA ASN A 73 -5.34 2.56 -13.09
C ASN A 73 -5.28 2.84 -14.58
N PHE A 74 -5.94 1.98 -15.37
CA PHE A 74 -5.92 2.09 -16.81
C PHE A 74 -6.71 3.30 -17.32
N LYS A 75 -7.68 3.79 -16.54
CA LYS A 75 -8.38 5.03 -16.86
C LYS A 75 -7.42 6.22 -16.80
N ALA A 76 -6.58 6.29 -15.78
CA ALA A 76 -5.58 7.34 -15.68
C ALA A 76 -4.58 7.30 -16.84
N GLN A 77 -4.23 6.10 -17.31
CA GLN A 77 -3.41 5.96 -18.50
C GLN A 77 -4.13 6.50 -19.76
N ARG A 78 -5.39 6.11 -19.96
CA ARG A 78 -6.18 6.59 -21.11
C ARG A 78 -6.36 8.10 -21.08
N ASP A 79 -6.48 8.67 -19.89
CA ASP A 79 -6.66 10.12 -19.70
C ASP A 79 -5.34 10.90 -19.76
N GLY A 80 -4.23 10.21 -19.99
CA GLY A 80 -2.90 10.85 -20.09
C GLY A 80 -2.30 11.27 -18.75
N VAL A 81 -2.88 10.85 -17.62
CA VAL A 81 -2.38 11.18 -16.28
C VAL A 81 -1.15 10.33 -15.94
N LEU A 82 -1.16 9.07 -16.36
CA LEU A 82 -0.04 8.13 -16.19
C LEU A 82 0.42 7.63 -17.56
N GLU A 83 1.72 7.39 -17.72
CA GLU A 83 2.26 6.76 -18.93
C GLU A 83 1.92 5.28 -18.98
N SER A 84 1.88 4.61 -17.83
CA SER A 84 1.62 3.18 -17.72
C SER A 84 0.32 2.90 -17.00
N GLY A 85 -0.33 1.78 -17.35
CA GLY A 85 -1.57 1.36 -16.72
C GLY A 85 -1.37 0.87 -15.30
N PHE A 86 -0.14 0.48 -14.90
CA PHE A 86 0.12 0.07 -13.52
C PHE A 86 1.57 0.28 -13.11
N LEU A 87 1.77 0.36 -11.80
CA LEU A 87 3.07 0.51 -11.15
C LEU A 87 3.20 -0.58 -10.08
N ARG A 88 4.39 -1.17 -9.95
CA ARG A 88 4.67 -2.17 -8.92
C ARG A 88 5.70 -1.64 -7.93
N PHE A 89 5.48 -2.00 -6.68
CA PHE A 89 6.42 -1.74 -5.59
C PHE A 89 6.79 -3.08 -4.97
N TYR A 90 8.07 -3.28 -4.70
CA TYR A 90 8.57 -4.47 -4.00
C TYR A 90 9.28 -3.99 -2.75
N GLY A 91 9.01 -4.62 -1.64
CA GLY A 91 9.59 -4.17 -0.39
C GLY A 91 9.43 -5.15 0.75
N THR A 92 9.78 -4.67 1.94
CA THR A 92 9.70 -5.43 3.18
C THR A 92 8.82 -4.70 4.17
N ALA A 93 7.85 -5.42 4.71
CA ALA A 93 6.89 -4.89 5.67
C ALA A 93 7.45 -4.92 7.09
N ALA A 94 7.01 -3.96 7.91
CA ALA A 94 7.20 -3.95 9.36
C ALA A 94 5.85 -3.73 10.01
N LEU A 95 5.52 -4.57 11.00
CA LEU A 95 4.23 -4.53 11.69
C LEU A 95 4.36 -3.71 12.96
N HIS A 96 3.51 -2.70 13.11
CA HIS A 96 3.49 -1.83 14.30
C HIS A 96 2.14 -1.97 15.00
N GLU A 97 2.10 -2.82 16.01
CA GLU A 97 0.89 -3.06 16.81
C GLU A 97 0.66 -1.97 17.84
N SER A 98 1.72 -1.24 18.21
CA SER A 98 1.67 -0.15 19.19
C SER A 98 2.88 0.77 18.96
N GLY A 99 2.87 1.92 19.62
CA GLY A 99 4.02 2.82 19.66
C GLY A 99 3.95 3.98 18.65
N PRO A 100 5.02 4.80 18.62
CA PRO A 100 5.01 6.06 17.85
C PRO A 100 4.79 5.89 16.35
N LEU A 101 5.38 4.86 15.72
CA LEU A 101 5.20 4.64 14.28
C LEU A 101 3.77 4.21 13.95
N ARG A 102 3.16 3.37 14.78
CA ARG A 102 1.74 3.03 14.62
C ARG A 102 0.88 4.30 14.61
N GLU A 103 1.08 5.16 15.58
CA GLU A 103 0.30 6.39 15.71
C GLU A 103 0.62 7.38 14.57
N ALA A 104 1.86 7.45 14.10
CA ALA A 104 2.23 8.28 12.97
C ALA A 104 1.58 7.81 11.67
N ILE A 105 1.48 6.49 11.45
CA ILE A 105 0.79 5.93 10.31
C ILE A 105 -0.70 6.28 10.38
N PHE A 106 -1.33 6.08 11.54
CA PHE A 106 -2.75 6.40 11.73
C PHE A 106 -3.05 7.85 11.40
N ALA A 107 -2.19 8.78 11.85
CA ALA A 107 -2.37 10.20 11.61
C ALA A 107 -2.33 10.59 10.13
N LYS A 108 -1.68 9.80 9.29
CA LYS A 108 -1.57 10.04 7.85
C LYS A 108 -2.67 9.39 7.02
N LEU A 109 -3.50 8.54 7.62
CA LEU A 109 -4.60 7.88 6.91
C LEU A 109 -5.67 8.90 6.52
N LEU A 110 -6.44 8.56 5.47
CA LEU A 110 -7.61 9.35 5.11
C LEU A 110 -8.64 9.33 6.25
N PRO A 111 -9.42 10.42 6.42
CA PRO A 111 -10.40 10.50 7.51
C PRO A 111 -11.38 9.33 7.57
N ARG A 112 -11.83 8.81 6.42
CA ARG A 112 -12.73 7.64 6.40
C ARG A 112 -12.11 6.39 7.01
N GLU A 113 -10.81 6.25 6.93
CA GLU A 113 -10.10 5.13 7.53
C GLU A 113 -9.93 5.33 9.04
N GLN A 114 -9.66 6.56 9.46
CA GLN A 114 -9.51 6.89 10.88
C GLN A 114 -10.80 6.70 11.65
N THR A 115 -11.94 6.93 11.03
CA THR A 115 -13.26 6.82 11.66
C THR A 115 -13.95 5.48 11.42
N HIS A 116 -13.31 4.57 10.68
CA HIS A 116 -13.88 3.25 10.41
C HIS A 116 -14.03 2.45 11.70
N ALA A 117 -15.11 1.67 11.79
CA ALA A 117 -15.33 0.80 12.94
C ALA A 117 -14.14 -0.17 13.12
N GLY A 118 -13.60 -0.23 14.33
CA GLY A 118 -12.45 -1.08 14.64
C GLY A 118 -11.09 -0.50 14.27
N ALA A 119 -11.04 0.76 13.79
CA ALA A 119 -9.77 1.40 13.46
C ALA A 119 -8.80 1.48 14.65
N ASP A 120 -9.33 1.64 15.85
CA ASP A 120 -8.55 1.70 17.09
C ASP A 120 -7.79 0.41 17.39
N LYS A 121 -8.20 -0.72 16.81
CA LYS A 121 -7.58 -2.05 17.00
C LYS A 121 -6.70 -2.45 15.83
N GLY A 122 -6.48 -1.56 14.86
CA GLY A 122 -5.68 -1.86 13.69
C GLY A 122 -4.19 -1.92 13.96
N ILE A 123 -3.48 -2.55 13.03
CA ILE A 123 -2.03 -2.62 13.01
C ILE A 123 -1.53 -1.69 11.92
N GLY A 124 -0.58 -0.82 12.25
CA GLY A 124 0.11 -0.01 11.24
C GLY A 124 1.16 -0.85 10.53
N VAL A 125 1.01 -1.03 9.21
CA VAL A 125 2.00 -1.76 8.42
C VAL A 125 2.77 -0.77 7.58
N LEU A 126 4.09 -0.74 7.77
CA LEU A 126 5.01 0.13 7.05
C LEU A 126 5.81 -0.72 6.06
N ILE A 127 5.80 -0.35 4.79
CA ILE A 127 6.50 -1.08 3.74
C ILE A 127 7.65 -0.22 3.25
N ARG A 128 8.89 -0.67 3.49
CA ARG A 128 10.05 -0.03 2.89
C ARG A 128 10.16 -0.44 1.44
N ILE A 129 10.15 0.53 0.53
CA ILE A 129 10.24 0.28 -0.90
C ILE A 129 11.70 -0.01 -1.26
N GLU A 130 11.95 -1.19 -1.79
CA GLU A 130 13.28 -1.60 -2.23
C GLU A 130 13.44 -1.46 -3.73
N ARG A 131 12.34 -1.61 -4.47
CA ARG A 131 12.31 -1.47 -5.91
C ARG A 131 10.90 -1.07 -6.35
N ALA A 132 10.82 -0.16 -7.33
CA ALA A 132 9.54 0.26 -7.90
C ALA A 132 9.74 0.54 -9.39
N ALA A 133 8.76 0.14 -10.20
CA ALA A 133 8.83 0.29 -11.63
C ALA A 133 7.44 0.27 -12.27
N ASP A 134 7.35 0.85 -13.48
CA ASP A 134 6.15 0.74 -14.30
C ASP A 134 6.08 -0.62 -15.01
N VAL A 135 5.06 -0.81 -15.84
CA VAL A 135 4.82 -2.06 -16.58
C VAL A 135 6.01 -2.48 -17.45
N ARG A 136 6.85 -1.53 -17.87
CA ARG A 136 8.01 -1.77 -18.73
C ARG A 136 9.31 -1.85 -17.96
N GLY A 137 9.26 -1.80 -16.64
CA GLY A 137 10.43 -1.77 -15.80
C GLY A 137 11.10 -0.41 -15.67
N LYS A 138 10.46 0.65 -16.16
CA LYS A 138 10.99 2.01 -16.00
C LYS A 138 10.80 2.51 -14.58
N PRO A 139 11.68 3.39 -14.08
CA PRO A 139 11.48 4.04 -12.78
C PRO A 139 10.15 4.77 -12.71
N LEU A 140 9.70 5.06 -11.47
CA LEU A 140 8.44 5.79 -11.24
C LEU A 140 8.47 7.18 -11.88
N PRO A 141 7.30 7.66 -12.32
CA PRO A 141 7.18 9.01 -12.85
C PRO A 141 7.44 10.09 -11.81
#